data_40e8ce85ccbea4e7cb4483982f2a3a14
#
_entry.id   40e8ce85ccbea4e7cb4483982f2a3a14
#
_cell.length_a   1.000
_cell.length_b   1.000
_cell.length_c   1.000
_cell.angle_alpha   90.00
_cell.angle_beta   90.00
_cell.angle_gamma   90.00
#
_symmetry.space_group_name_H-M   'P 1'
#
loop_
_entity.id
_entity.type
_entity.pdbx_description
1 polymer ?
#
loop_
_entity_poly.entity_id
_entity_poly.type
_entity_poly.pdbx_seq_one_letter_code
_entity_poly.pdbx_strand_id
1 'polypeptide(L)'
;GAAIIVKGQLVPTPEAKQPFEIQAAEVTIEGASTPDYPLQKKRHTFEYLRTISHLRPRTNTFEAVFRVRSLCAYAIHKFFQERDFVYVHTPLITGSDCEGAGEMFQVTTLDLNNIPKNEDGSVDYSKDFFNKPTNLTVSGQLNGETYAMAFKNIYTFGPTFRAENSNTTRHAAEFWMIEPEIAFADLEDD
;
A
#
# COMPACT_ATOMS: atom_id res chain seq x y z
N GLY A 1 -18.89 -17.46 -7.31
CA GLY A 1 -18.81 -16.06 -6.87
C GLY A 1 -19.96 -15.62 -5.98
N ALA A 2 -21.04 -16.42 -5.83
CA ALA A 2 -22.17 -16.06 -4.97
C ALA A 2 -21.75 -15.92 -3.49
N ALA A 3 -22.36 -14.97 -2.80
CA ALA A 3 -22.28 -14.84 -1.35
C ALA A 3 -23.39 -15.68 -0.71
N ILE A 4 -23.02 -16.56 0.21
CA ILE A 4 -23.96 -17.48 0.86
C ILE A 4 -23.78 -17.48 2.37
N ILE A 5 -24.87 -17.67 3.10
CA ILE A 5 -24.86 -18.03 4.52
C ILE A 5 -25.22 -19.50 4.64
N VAL A 6 -24.42 -20.25 5.38
CA VAL A 6 -24.65 -21.68 5.61
C VAL A 6 -24.81 -21.91 7.10
N LYS A 7 -25.92 -22.56 7.50
CA LYS A 7 -26.10 -23.11 8.83
C LYS A 7 -26.01 -24.63 8.75
N GLY A 8 -25.23 -25.22 9.65
CA GLY A 8 -25.00 -26.66 9.63
C GLY A 8 -24.12 -27.14 10.76
N GLN A 9 -23.75 -28.40 10.70
CA GLN A 9 -22.87 -29.05 11.66
C GLN A 9 -21.46 -29.12 11.11
N LEU A 10 -20.47 -28.70 11.90
CA LEU A 10 -19.06 -28.86 11.58
C LEU A 10 -18.66 -30.32 11.84
N VAL A 11 -18.13 -30.99 10.83
CA VAL A 11 -17.75 -32.40 10.89
C VAL A 11 -16.29 -32.56 10.53
N PRO A 12 -15.49 -33.28 11.34
CA PRO A 12 -14.08 -33.59 10.99
C PRO A 12 -14.01 -34.48 9.75
N THR A 13 -13.09 -34.17 8.85
CA THR A 13 -12.80 -34.91 7.61
C THR A 13 -11.32 -35.21 7.47
N PRO A 14 -10.70 -36.01 8.36
CA PRO A 14 -9.26 -36.21 8.43
C PRO A 14 -8.66 -36.83 7.16
N GLU A 15 -9.45 -37.57 6.39
CA GLU A 15 -9.00 -38.21 5.14
C GLU A 15 -9.17 -37.30 3.90
N ALA A 16 -9.79 -36.13 4.05
CA ALA A 16 -9.99 -35.19 2.96
C ALA A 16 -8.85 -34.16 2.89
N LYS A 17 -8.80 -33.37 1.79
CA LYS A 17 -7.82 -32.26 1.65
C LYS A 17 -7.96 -31.18 2.71
N GLN A 18 -9.15 -31.00 3.25
CA GLN A 18 -9.46 -30.06 4.33
C GLN A 18 -9.83 -30.84 5.58
N PRO A 19 -9.44 -30.41 6.78
CA PRO A 19 -9.59 -31.19 8.00
C PRO A 19 -11.02 -31.27 8.51
N PHE A 20 -11.93 -30.44 8.00
CA PHE A 20 -13.37 -30.44 8.37
C PHE A 20 -14.22 -29.87 7.25
N GLU A 21 -15.50 -30.19 7.30
CA GLU A 21 -16.56 -29.72 6.40
C GLU A 21 -17.78 -29.26 7.20
N ILE A 22 -18.62 -28.43 6.57
CA ILE A 22 -19.94 -28.09 7.11
C ILE A 22 -20.99 -28.92 6.41
N GLN A 23 -21.66 -29.81 7.16
CA GLN A 23 -22.89 -30.48 6.68
C GLN A 23 -24.03 -29.46 6.78
N ALA A 24 -24.40 -28.90 5.63
CA ALA A 24 -25.38 -27.84 5.55
C ALA A 24 -26.80 -28.33 5.85
N ALA A 25 -27.46 -27.70 6.82
CA ALA A 25 -28.89 -27.85 7.06
C ALA A 25 -29.73 -26.79 6.34
N GLU A 26 -29.15 -25.58 6.20
CA GLU A 26 -29.76 -24.43 5.53
C GLU A 26 -28.74 -23.66 4.74
N VAL A 27 -29.06 -23.22 3.53
CA VAL A 27 -28.22 -22.36 2.69
C VAL A 27 -29.05 -21.18 2.20
N THR A 28 -28.65 -19.98 2.58
CA THR A 28 -29.24 -18.73 2.11
C THR A 28 -28.32 -18.04 1.12
N ILE A 29 -28.84 -17.62 -0.01
CA ILE A 29 -28.08 -16.85 -1.01
C ILE A 29 -28.28 -15.35 -0.72
N GLU A 30 -27.24 -14.70 -0.19
CA GLU A 30 -27.24 -13.26 0.08
C GLU A 30 -26.95 -12.43 -1.19
N GLY A 31 -26.10 -12.95 -2.07
CA GLY A 31 -25.76 -12.32 -3.33
C GLY A 31 -25.54 -13.34 -4.41
N ALA A 32 -26.34 -13.29 -5.46
CA ALA A 32 -26.20 -14.18 -6.61
C ALA A 32 -24.95 -13.84 -7.43
N SER A 33 -24.45 -14.82 -8.16
CA SER A 33 -23.35 -14.67 -9.13
C SER A 33 -23.80 -15.13 -10.50
N THR A 34 -23.39 -14.43 -11.52
CA THR A 34 -23.65 -14.79 -12.91
C THR A 34 -22.61 -15.78 -13.45
N PRO A 35 -22.91 -16.56 -14.52
CA PRO A 35 -21.96 -17.53 -15.09
C PRO A 35 -20.67 -16.90 -15.63
N ASP A 36 -20.70 -15.63 -15.96
CA ASP A 36 -19.56 -14.86 -16.48
C ASP A 36 -18.68 -14.24 -15.38
N TYR A 37 -18.94 -14.58 -14.10
CA TYR A 37 -18.10 -14.13 -12.99
C TYR A 37 -16.61 -14.45 -13.26
N PRO A 38 -15.69 -13.46 -13.19
CA PRO A 38 -14.32 -13.60 -13.69
C PRO A 38 -13.49 -14.70 -13.01
N LEU A 39 -13.72 -14.93 -11.72
CA LEU A 39 -13.03 -16.00 -10.99
C LEU A 39 -13.78 -17.33 -11.14
N GLN A 40 -13.35 -18.14 -12.08
CA GLN A 40 -13.88 -19.45 -12.34
C GLN A 40 -13.14 -20.54 -11.52
N LYS A 41 -13.72 -21.74 -11.39
CA LYS A 41 -13.11 -22.89 -10.71
C LYS A 41 -11.98 -23.51 -11.54
N LYS A 42 -10.92 -22.71 -11.79
CA LYS A 42 -9.70 -23.08 -12.50
C LYS A 42 -8.52 -22.27 -11.98
N ARG A 43 -7.30 -22.69 -12.32
CA ARG A 43 -6.10 -21.89 -12.03
C ARG A 43 -6.09 -20.65 -12.92
N HIS A 44 -5.85 -19.49 -12.32
CA HIS A 44 -5.66 -18.21 -12.99
C HIS A 44 -4.19 -17.79 -12.94
N THR A 45 -3.68 -17.18 -14.03
CA THR A 45 -2.32 -16.63 -14.05
C THR A 45 -2.25 -15.30 -13.29
N PHE A 46 -1.05 -14.92 -12.85
CA PHE A 46 -0.86 -13.62 -12.18
C PHE A 46 -1.15 -12.45 -13.10
N GLU A 47 -0.82 -12.57 -14.39
CA GLU A 47 -1.12 -11.55 -15.41
C GLU A 47 -2.62 -11.30 -15.50
N TYR A 48 -3.41 -12.37 -15.60
CA TYR A 48 -4.87 -12.27 -15.62
C TYR A 48 -5.40 -11.67 -14.30
N LEU A 49 -4.89 -12.09 -13.15
CA LEU A 49 -5.34 -11.58 -11.85
C LEU A 49 -5.00 -10.09 -11.66
N ARG A 50 -4.00 -9.56 -12.34
CA ARG A 50 -3.72 -8.11 -12.36
C ARG A 50 -4.79 -7.32 -13.11
N THR A 51 -5.41 -7.89 -14.14
CA THR A 51 -6.50 -7.22 -14.88
C THR A 51 -7.79 -7.14 -14.07
N ILE A 52 -7.95 -7.99 -13.05
CA ILE A 52 -9.08 -8.03 -12.12
C ILE A 52 -8.63 -7.83 -10.68
N SER A 53 -7.80 -6.83 -10.46
CA SER A 53 -7.11 -6.60 -9.18
C SER A 53 -8.06 -6.52 -7.98
N HIS A 54 -9.27 -5.99 -8.15
CA HIS A 54 -10.32 -5.90 -7.12
C HIS A 54 -10.90 -7.27 -6.71
N LEU A 55 -10.75 -8.32 -7.52
CA LEU A 55 -11.23 -9.68 -7.23
C LEU A 55 -10.09 -10.62 -6.80
N ARG A 56 -8.84 -10.33 -7.14
CA ARG A 56 -7.71 -11.24 -6.86
C ARG A 56 -7.54 -11.62 -5.37
N PRO A 57 -7.94 -10.80 -4.36
CA PRO A 57 -7.88 -11.20 -2.96
C PRO A 57 -8.73 -12.43 -2.62
N ARG A 58 -9.73 -12.77 -3.45
CA ARG A 58 -10.58 -13.95 -3.28
C ARG A 58 -9.92 -15.25 -3.73
N THR A 59 -8.71 -15.19 -4.29
CA THR A 59 -7.95 -16.40 -4.67
C THR A 59 -7.07 -16.84 -3.51
N ASN A 60 -6.89 -18.15 -3.34
CA ASN A 60 -6.07 -18.70 -2.25
C ASN A 60 -4.66 -18.13 -2.22
N THR A 61 -4.06 -17.92 -3.40
CA THR A 61 -2.70 -17.34 -3.50
C THR A 61 -2.64 -15.92 -2.95
N PHE A 62 -3.56 -15.05 -3.38
CA PHE A 62 -3.54 -13.67 -2.91
C PHE A 62 -4.08 -13.51 -1.50
N GLU A 63 -4.98 -14.38 -1.06
CA GLU A 63 -5.36 -14.45 0.35
C GLU A 63 -4.12 -14.72 1.21
N ALA A 64 -3.32 -15.74 0.86
CA ALA A 64 -2.07 -16.04 1.56
C ALA A 64 -1.07 -14.86 1.51
N VAL A 65 -0.87 -14.25 0.33
CA VAL A 65 0.03 -13.10 0.15
C VAL A 65 -0.38 -11.94 1.05
N PHE A 66 -1.67 -11.57 1.07
CA PHE A 66 -2.11 -10.44 1.88
C PHE A 66 -2.11 -10.74 3.38
N ARG A 67 -2.32 -11.98 3.81
CA ARG A 67 -2.13 -12.39 5.21
C ARG A 67 -0.68 -12.26 5.63
N VAL A 68 0.27 -12.76 4.82
CA VAL A 68 1.71 -12.61 5.08
C VAL A 68 2.09 -11.13 5.11
N ARG A 69 1.64 -10.32 4.15
CA ARG A 69 1.89 -8.88 4.14
C ARG A 69 1.41 -8.19 5.43
N SER A 70 0.21 -8.55 5.90
CA SER A 70 -0.35 -8.03 7.15
C SER A 70 0.51 -8.38 8.36
N LEU A 71 0.95 -9.64 8.46
CA LEU A 71 1.83 -10.10 9.54
C LEU A 71 3.20 -9.43 9.50
N CYS A 72 3.78 -9.25 8.30
CA CYS A 72 5.04 -8.53 8.14
C CYS A 72 4.94 -7.08 8.60
N ALA A 73 3.85 -6.37 8.26
CA ALA A 73 3.64 -4.99 8.71
C ALA A 73 3.57 -4.92 10.25
N TYR A 74 2.83 -5.83 10.87
CA TYR A 74 2.76 -5.93 12.33
C TYR A 74 4.14 -6.23 12.95
N ALA A 75 4.89 -7.17 12.36
CA ALA A 75 6.22 -7.54 12.86
C ALA A 75 7.21 -6.38 12.79
N ILE A 76 7.16 -5.55 11.75
CA ILE A 76 7.98 -4.34 11.62
C ILE A 76 7.64 -3.37 12.75
N HIS A 77 6.36 -3.05 12.93
CA HIS A 77 5.93 -2.18 14.03
C HIS A 77 6.36 -2.74 15.40
N LYS A 78 6.14 -4.02 15.65
CA LYS A 78 6.54 -4.67 16.89
C LYS A 78 8.04 -4.56 17.14
N PHE A 79 8.86 -4.84 16.11
CA PHE A 79 10.32 -4.77 16.20
C PHE A 79 10.82 -3.41 16.68
N PHE A 80 10.33 -2.34 16.06
CA PHE A 80 10.75 -0.97 16.41
C PHE A 80 10.18 -0.49 17.73
N GLN A 81 8.89 -0.76 17.99
CA GLN A 81 8.24 -0.36 19.25
C GLN A 81 8.88 -1.03 20.47
N GLU A 82 9.27 -2.30 20.39
CA GLU A 82 9.98 -3.01 21.47
C GLU A 82 11.41 -2.49 21.73
N ARG A 83 11.92 -1.61 20.84
CA ARG A 83 13.24 -0.97 20.92
C ARG A 83 13.16 0.53 21.17
N ASP A 84 12.03 0.99 21.68
CA ASP A 84 11.78 2.40 22.03
C ASP A 84 11.89 3.37 20.84
N PHE A 85 11.62 2.89 19.61
CA PHE A 85 11.44 3.76 18.46
C PHE A 85 10.01 4.27 18.38
N VAL A 86 9.86 5.55 18.09
CA VAL A 86 8.56 6.18 17.88
C VAL A 86 8.17 6.09 16.40
N TYR A 87 7.00 5.50 16.12
CA TYR A 87 6.45 5.51 14.77
C TYR A 87 5.99 6.90 14.38
N VAL A 88 6.43 7.38 13.24
CA VAL A 88 6.04 8.68 12.70
C VAL A 88 5.34 8.51 11.34
N HIS A 89 4.13 9.05 11.23
CA HIS A 89 3.44 9.17 9.96
C HIS A 89 3.77 10.53 9.33
N THR A 90 4.64 10.51 8.31
CA THR A 90 5.01 11.71 7.57
C THR A 90 4.03 11.99 6.42
N PRO A 91 3.86 13.26 6.01
CA PRO A 91 2.96 13.61 4.90
C PRO A 91 3.35 12.92 3.59
N LEU A 92 2.35 12.39 2.87
CA LEU A 92 2.54 11.81 1.54
C LEU A 92 2.55 12.86 0.43
N ILE A 93 1.84 13.98 0.63
CA ILE A 93 1.85 15.12 -0.29
C ILE A 93 2.81 16.15 0.29
N THR A 94 3.82 16.52 -0.49
CA THR A 94 4.90 17.41 -0.07
C THR A 94 5.24 18.44 -1.13
N GLY A 95 5.70 19.61 -0.70
CA GLY A 95 6.31 20.61 -1.58
C GLY A 95 7.85 20.50 -1.64
N SER A 96 8.44 19.51 -0.96
CA SER A 96 9.89 19.33 -0.86
C SER A 96 10.31 18.06 -1.58
N ASP A 97 11.42 18.14 -2.32
CA ASP A 97 12.12 16.98 -2.85
C ASP A 97 13.08 16.46 -1.79
N CYS A 98 13.00 15.19 -1.46
CA CYS A 98 13.92 14.53 -0.57
C CYS A 98 15.05 13.91 -1.37
N GLU A 99 16.29 14.21 -1.00
CA GLU A 99 17.53 13.68 -1.61
C GLU A 99 17.77 14.06 -3.07
N GLY A 100 16.99 14.95 -3.67
CA GLY A 100 17.05 15.21 -5.11
C GLY A 100 16.74 13.98 -5.93
N ALA A 101 15.88 13.10 -5.40
CA ALA A 101 15.63 11.74 -5.89
C ALA A 101 14.85 11.68 -7.21
N GLY A 102 14.96 12.68 -8.06
CA GLY A 102 14.53 12.61 -9.44
C GLY A 102 13.05 12.85 -9.65
N GLU A 103 12.43 12.08 -10.53
CA GLU A 103 11.08 12.34 -11.02
C GLU A 103 10.01 12.04 -9.95
N MET A 104 9.33 13.09 -9.49
CA MET A 104 8.21 13.00 -8.55
C MET A 104 6.88 13.02 -9.30
N PHE A 105 5.91 12.25 -8.83
CA PHE A 105 4.53 12.40 -9.27
C PHE A 105 3.95 13.70 -8.75
N GLN A 106 3.48 14.55 -9.66
CA GLN A 106 2.82 15.80 -9.30
C GLN A 106 1.40 15.58 -8.79
N VAL A 107 1.03 16.28 -7.73
CA VAL A 107 -0.34 16.34 -7.19
C VAL A 107 -0.92 17.71 -7.48
N THR A 108 -2.03 17.77 -8.19
CA THR A 108 -2.69 19.01 -8.57
C THR A 108 -4.20 18.83 -8.67
N THR A 109 -4.94 19.89 -8.41
CA THR A 109 -6.40 20.00 -8.64
C THR A 109 -6.73 20.90 -9.82
N LEU A 110 -5.71 21.41 -10.54
CA LEU A 110 -5.92 22.22 -11.74
C LEU A 110 -6.52 21.37 -12.87
N ASP A 111 -7.39 21.99 -13.65
CA ASP A 111 -7.88 21.36 -14.87
C ASP A 111 -6.77 21.29 -15.93
N LEU A 112 -6.29 20.07 -16.20
CA LEU A 112 -5.22 19.83 -17.18
C LEU A 112 -5.59 20.23 -18.62
N ASN A 113 -6.90 20.38 -18.94
CA ASN A 113 -7.32 20.86 -20.26
C ASN A 113 -7.31 22.39 -20.35
N ASN A 114 -7.29 23.09 -19.20
CA ASN A 114 -7.31 24.54 -19.12
C ASN A 114 -6.44 25.03 -17.95
N ILE A 115 -5.13 24.78 -18.08
CA ILE A 115 -4.17 25.13 -17.03
C ILE A 115 -4.00 26.65 -16.94
N PRO A 116 -4.28 27.28 -15.78
CA PRO A 116 -4.03 28.70 -15.57
C PRO A 116 -2.52 29.00 -15.68
N LYS A 117 -2.19 30.13 -16.31
CA LYS A 117 -0.81 30.55 -16.56
C LYS A 117 -0.55 31.96 -16.08
N ASN A 118 0.66 32.19 -15.62
CA ASN A 118 1.23 33.50 -15.36
C ASN A 118 1.57 34.23 -16.67
N GLU A 119 1.91 35.50 -16.59
CA GLU A 119 2.31 36.32 -17.74
C GLU A 119 3.54 35.76 -18.48
N ASP A 120 4.44 35.09 -17.78
CA ASP A 120 5.65 34.45 -18.33
C ASP A 120 5.38 33.07 -18.97
N GLY A 121 4.12 32.60 -18.96
CA GLY A 121 3.71 31.32 -19.49
C GLY A 121 3.89 30.11 -18.55
N SER A 122 4.44 30.31 -17.37
CA SER A 122 4.52 29.28 -16.32
C SER A 122 3.13 28.96 -15.73
N VAL A 123 2.98 27.82 -15.08
CA VAL A 123 1.74 27.44 -14.41
C VAL A 123 1.47 28.33 -13.22
N ASP A 124 0.26 28.90 -13.15
CA ASP A 124 -0.19 29.69 -12.00
C ASP A 124 -0.68 28.77 -10.87
N TYR A 125 0.24 28.30 -10.05
CA TYR A 125 -0.07 27.45 -8.89
C TYR A 125 -0.81 28.19 -7.78
N SER A 126 -0.96 29.52 -7.82
CA SER A 126 -1.82 30.23 -6.86
C SER A 126 -3.30 29.81 -6.97
N LYS A 127 -3.68 29.19 -8.06
CA LYS A 127 -5.02 28.63 -8.32
C LYS A 127 -5.14 27.16 -7.93
N ASP A 128 -4.04 26.51 -7.57
CA ASP A 128 -4.06 25.12 -7.11
C ASP A 128 -4.37 25.02 -5.61
N PHE A 129 -4.73 23.82 -5.16
CA PHE A 129 -5.20 23.56 -3.79
C PHE A 129 -4.25 24.08 -2.70
N PHE A 130 -2.95 23.85 -2.86
CA PHE A 130 -1.93 24.27 -1.89
C PHE A 130 -1.26 25.62 -2.21
N ASN A 131 -1.72 26.32 -3.23
CA ASN A 131 -1.14 27.57 -3.75
C ASN A 131 0.36 27.48 -4.12
N LYS A 132 0.86 26.26 -4.35
CA LYS A 132 2.25 25.97 -4.74
C LYS A 132 2.33 24.57 -5.39
N PRO A 133 3.39 24.28 -6.15
CA PRO A 133 3.61 22.93 -6.66
C PRO A 133 3.74 21.93 -5.51
N THR A 134 3.05 20.80 -5.63
CA THR A 134 3.11 19.69 -4.68
C THR A 134 3.25 18.37 -5.41
N ASN A 135 3.86 17.40 -4.72
CA ASN A 135 4.17 16.10 -5.27
C ASN A 135 3.89 14.99 -4.25
N LEU A 136 3.83 13.74 -4.73
CA LEU A 136 3.90 12.59 -3.85
C LEU A 136 5.33 12.40 -3.35
N THR A 137 5.48 12.09 -2.07
CA THR A 137 6.80 11.91 -1.45
C THR A 137 7.58 10.72 -2.00
N VAL A 138 8.87 10.86 -2.14
CA VAL A 138 9.81 9.79 -2.51
C VAL A 138 10.43 9.09 -1.31
N SER A 139 10.29 9.67 -0.10
CA SER A 139 10.81 9.15 1.18
C SER A 139 10.15 9.90 2.34
N GLY A 140 10.03 9.23 3.47
CA GLY A 140 9.61 9.84 4.74
C GLY A 140 10.76 10.54 5.49
N GLN A 141 12.01 10.36 5.05
CA GLN A 141 13.21 10.76 5.77
C GLN A 141 13.24 12.25 6.11
N LEU A 142 13.10 13.13 5.12
CA LEU A 142 13.23 14.58 5.32
C LEU A 142 12.31 15.13 6.43
N ASN A 143 11.07 14.65 6.46
CA ASN A 143 10.15 14.99 7.55
C ASN A 143 10.49 14.21 8.83
N GLY A 144 10.93 12.94 8.69
CA GLY A 144 11.33 12.08 9.82
C GLY A 144 12.43 12.69 10.66
N GLU A 145 13.45 13.28 10.04
CA GLU A 145 14.56 13.92 10.75
C GLU A 145 14.10 15.02 11.71
N THR A 146 13.05 15.76 11.36
CA THR A 146 12.50 16.78 12.28
C THR A 146 11.90 16.16 13.54
N TYR A 147 11.33 14.97 13.45
CA TYR A 147 10.81 14.20 14.58
C TYR A 147 11.94 13.52 15.36
N ALA A 148 13.01 13.07 14.70
CA ALA A 148 14.18 12.52 15.36
C ALA A 148 14.83 13.56 16.31
N MET A 149 14.81 14.82 15.96
CA MET A 149 15.28 15.92 16.83
C MET A 149 14.42 16.09 18.10
N ALA A 150 13.18 15.60 18.09
CA ALA A 150 12.29 15.64 19.26
C ALA A 150 12.28 14.33 20.06
N PHE A 151 12.33 13.19 19.38
CA PHE A 151 12.15 11.87 19.99
C PHE A 151 13.40 10.99 20.02
N LYS A 152 14.49 11.41 19.41
CA LYS A 152 15.75 10.71 19.22
C LYS A 152 15.64 9.52 18.25
N ASN A 153 14.91 8.48 18.61
CA ASN A 153 14.76 7.26 17.81
C ASN A 153 13.36 7.25 17.19
N ILE A 154 13.28 7.34 15.88
CA ILE A 154 12.01 7.28 15.15
C ILE A 154 12.10 6.27 14.00
N TYR A 155 10.98 5.89 13.47
CA TYR A 155 10.91 5.22 12.19
C TYR A 155 9.68 5.64 11.41
N THR A 156 9.82 5.72 10.11
CA THR A 156 8.69 5.76 9.20
C THR A 156 8.46 4.36 8.61
N PHE A 157 7.23 4.03 8.34
CA PHE A 157 6.84 2.84 7.60
C PHE A 157 5.58 3.14 6.82
N GLY A 158 5.73 3.41 5.54
CA GLY A 158 4.62 3.88 4.73
C GLY A 158 4.93 3.90 3.23
N PRO A 159 3.92 4.23 2.41
CA PRO A 159 4.06 4.30 0.97
C PRO A 159 4.95 5.46 0.55
N THR A 160 5.80 5.19 -0.43
CA THR A 160 6.60 6.17 -1.16
C THR A 160 6.39 6.00 -2.65
N PHE A 161 6.64 7.05 -3.42
CA PHE A 161 6.29 7.12 -4.83
C PHE A 161 7.48 7.65 -5.64
N ARG A 162 7.87 6.93 -6.68
CA ARG A 162 8.94 7.35 -7.58
C ARG A 162 8.50 7.20 -9.02
N ALA A 163 8.53 8.30 -9.78
CA ALA A 163 8.10 8.36 -11.18
C ALA A 163 9.23 7.97 -12.15
N GLU A 164 10.26 7.29 -11.67
CA GLU A 164 11.40 6.85 -12.47
C GLU A 164 10.95 6.00 -13.66
N ASN A 165 11.40 6.35 -14.85
CA ASN A 165 11.16 5.57 -16.07
C ASN A 165 12.07 4.34 -16.11
N SER A 166 11.78 3.36 -15.24
CA SER A 166 12.52 2.11 -15.15
C SER A 166 11.63 0.92 -15.45
N ASN A 167 11.97 0.16 -16.49
CA ASN A 167 11.25 -1.03 -16.92
C ASN A 167 11.85 -2.33 -16.34
N THR A 168 12.34 -2.31 -15.12
CA THR A 168 12.87 -3.51 -14.47
C THR A 168 11.81 -4.19 -13.60
N THR A 169 11.97 -5.48 -13.34
CA THR A 169 11.09 -6.26 -12.48
C THR A 169 11.22 -5.90 -10.98
N ARG A 170 12.19 -5.05 -10.62
CA ARG A 170 12.52 -4.68 -9.23
C ARG A 170 12.12 -3.25 -8.88
N HIS A 171 11.68 -2.45 -9.86
CA HIS A 171 11.22 -1.08 -9.64
C HIS A 171 9.69 -1.04 -9.64
N ALA A 172 9.14 -0.43 -8.62
CA ALA A 172 7.72 -0.13 -8.52
C ALA A 172 7.54 1.37 -8.31
N ALA A 173 6.51 1.93 -8.94
CA ALA A 173 6.20 3.36 -8.81
C ALA A 173 5.63 3.71 -7.42
N GLU A 174 5.08 2.72 -6.72
CA GLU A 174 4.61 2.81 -5.34
C GLU A 174 5.13 1.60 -4.56
N PHE A 175 5.78 1.85 -3.42
CA PHE A 175 6.28 0.80 -2.52
C PHE A 175 6.35 1.35 -1.09
N TRP A 176 6.47 0.45 -0.12
CA TRP A 176 6.59 0.84 1.29
C TRP A 176 8.04 0.78 1.72
N MET A 177 8.51 1.86 2.35
CA MET A 177 9.85 1.92 2.94
C MET A 177 9.79 1.81 4.45
N ILE A 178 10.83 1.20 5.01
CA ILE A 178 11.13 1.19 6.44
C ILE A 178 12.35 2.09 6.61
N GLU A 179 12.19 3.19 7.31
CA GLU A 179 13.22 4.22 7.41
C GLU A 179 13.41 4.60 8.89
N PRO A 180 14.28 3.87 9.63
CA PRO A 180 14.66 4.30 10.98
C PRO A 180 15.61 5.48 10.93
N GLU A 181 15.48 6.39 11.90
CA GLU A 181 16.36 7.54 12.08
C GLU A 181 16.73 7.65 13.56
N ILE A 182 18.01 7.77 13.84
CA ILE A 182 18.56 7.89 15.19
C ILE A 182 19.35 9.19 15.28
N ALA A 183 18.86 10.16 16.06
CA ALA A 183 19.56 11.43 16.22
C ALA A 183 20.88 11.23 16.99
N PHE A 184 21.93 11.90 16.51
CA PHE A 184 23.28 11.92 17.11
C PHE A 184 23.99 10.55 17.09
N ALA A 185 23.52 9.60 16.30
CA ALA A 185 24.17 8.31 16.09
C ALA A 185 25.29 8.42 15.03
N ASP A 186 26.32 7.63 15.19
CA ASP A 186 27.34 7.40 14.19
C ASP A 186 27.31 5.94 13.70
N LEU A 187 28.27 5.54 12.88
CA LEU A 187 28.31 4.18 12.31
C LEU A 187 28.49 3.09 13.37
N GLU A 188 29.01 3.40 14.55
CA GLU A 188 29.19 2.42 15.64
C GLU A 188 27.91 2.23 16.47
N ASP A 189 27.00 3.19 16.39
CA ASP A 189 25.71 3.15 17.10
C ASP A 189 24.62 2.38 16.31
N ASP A 190 24.83 2.14 14.99
CA ASP A 190 23.90 1.53 14.05
C ASP A 190 24.13 0.01 14.00
#